data_78a540f386ed5c49344840ed92af1a5b
#
_entry.id   78a540f386ed5c49344840ed92af1a5b
#
_cell.length_a   1.000
_cell.length_b   1.000
_cell.length_c   1.000
_cell.angle_alpha   90.00
_cell.angle_beta   90.00
_cell.angle_gamma   90.00
#
_symmetry.space_group_name_H-M   'P 1'
#
loop_
_entity.id
_entity.type
_entity.pdbx_description
1 polymer ?
#
loop_
_entity_poly.entity_id
_entity_poly.type
_entity_poly.pdbx_seq_one_letter_code
_entity_poly.pdbx_strand_id
1 'polypeptide(L)'
;MVSSFDYFEKEYPILAKLGKLAENYCETDPNSALYKIRKIGESITTLVYQYDSLPIPTGSIKDISQATRINTLYDYGIINGLLAKSFTRLRKIGNEAVHEDLDSSILVKELLPIAYSLCLWFSGTYGTNKNPEYKEYVTPEKLNAVAKKKVIIKIKKHTDFTTEQNQEEDLENQLITQATNFAANAPKVLIAERKNRSYKANRARPLTEAETRELIDEQLRKVGWECDTNVLNQKKNGTRPQKGHNMAIAEWRTDSKIYNHGYADYALFIGEKLVGVIEAKAEHKDIPCVIDGQCKEYAS
;
A
#
# COMPACT_ATOMS: atom_id res chain seq x y z
N MET A 1 18.58 2.31 -11.14
CA MET A 1 17.57 1.23 -11.06
C MET A 1 16.26 1.79 -11.60
N VAL A 2 15.52 1.06 -12.43
CA VAL A 2 14.19 1.49 -12.89
C VAL A 2 13.21 1.19 -11.77
N SER A 3 12.35 2.15 -11.44
CA SER A 3 11.40 2.08 -10.33
C SER A 3 9.99 2.41 -10.82
N SER A 4 8.97 1.77 -10.22
CA SER A 4 7.59 2.19 -10.43
C SER A 4 7.35 3.64 -9.95
N PHE A 5 8.08 4.08 -8.95
CA PHE A 5 7.99 5.45 -8.42
C PHE A 5 8.59 6.51 -9.35
N ASP A 6 9.32 6.15 -10.43
CA ASP A 6 9.78 7.09 -11.46
C ASP A 6 8.60 7.85 -12.09
N TYR A 7 7.39 7.25 -12.09
CA TYR A 7 6.16 7.89 -12.55
C TYR A 7 5.89 9.24 -11.87
N PHE A 8 6.27 9.41 -10.61
CA PHE A 8 6.00 10.63 -9.82
C PHE A 8 7.11 11.67 -9.91
N GLU A 9 8.24 11.38 -10.54
CA GLU A 9 9.45 12.22 -10.47
C GLU A 9 9.22 13.64 -11.01
N LYS A 10 8.41 13.78 -12.06
CA LYS A 10 8.14 15.07 -12.69
C LYS A 10 7.25 15.99 -11.85
N GLU A 11 6.25 15.45 -11.17
CA GLU A 11 5.23 16.25 -10.48
C GLU A 11 5.38 16.23 -8.95
N TYR A 12 5.81 15.10 -8.43
CA TYR A 12 5.99 14.89 -6.98
C TYR A 12 7.35 14.22 -6.67
N PRO A 13 8.48 14.92 -6.90
CA PRO A 13 9.81 14.34 -6.76
C PRO A 13 10.11 13.79 -5.36
N ILE A 14 9.49 14.36 -4.31
CA ILE A 14 9.60 13.82 -2.95
C ILE A 14 9.03 12.40 -2.83
N LEU A 15 7.85 12.14 -3.44
CA LEU A 15 7.24 10.80 -3.40
C LEU A 15 8.05 9.79 -4.22
N ALA A 16 8.56 10.22 -5.39
CA ALA A 16 9.47 9.41 -6.19
C ALA A 16 10.73 9.06 -5.41
N LYS A 17 11.37 10.04 -4.76
CA LYS A 17 12.60 9.81 -3.98
C LYS A 17 12.36 8.85 -2.82
N LEU A 18 11.34 9.07 -2.01
CA LEU A 18 11.04 8.22 -0.86
C LEU A 18 10.73 6.77 -1.29
N GLY A 19 9.97 6.59 -2.36
CA GLY A 19 9.65 5.27 -2.91
C GLY A 19 10.89 4.53 -3.41
N LYS A 20 11.75 5.20 -4.20
CA LYS A 20 13.02 4.61 -4.68
C LYS A 20 13.96 4.23 -3.54
N LEU A 21 14.04 5.04 -2.49
CA LEU A 21 14.86 4.74 -1.32
C LEU A 21 14.30 3.54 -0.55
N ALA A 22 12.97 3.46 -0.38
CA ALA A 22 12.34 2.30 0.25
C ALA A 22 12.58 1.00 -0.55
N GLU A 23 12.55 1.07 -1.89
CA GLU A 23 12.92 -0.06 -2.75
C GLU A 23 14.39 -0.45 -2.59
N ASN A 24 15.31 0.52 -2.56
CA ASN A 24 16.75 0.27 -2.45
C ASN A 24 17.12 -0.36 -1.09
N TYR A 25 16.47 0.09 -0.02
CA TYR A 25 16.72 -0.40 1.34
C TYR A 25 15.99 -1.71 1.68
N CYS A 26 15.08 -2.17 0.84
CA CYS A 26 14.19 -3.31 1.12
C CYS A 26 14.91 -4.55 1.67
N GLU A 27 16.08 -4.90 1.13
CA GLU A 27 16.84 -6.08 1.53
C GLU A 27 18.05 -5.75 2.42
N THR A 28 18.57 -4.52 2.34
CA THR A 28 19.82 -4.15 3.02
C THR A 28 19.60 -3.43 4.34
N ASP A 29 18.49 -2.72 4.47
CA ASP A 29 18.09 -1.96 5.66
C ASP A 29 16.55 -1.81 5.69
N PRO A 30 15.81 -2.91 5.97
CA PRO A 30 14.34 -2.89 5.97
C PRO A 30 13.75 -1.88 6.95
N ASN A 31 14.41 -1.59 8.07
CA ASN A 31 13.97 -0.58 9.02
C ASN A 31 13.91 0.82 8.38
N SER A 32 15.01 1.24 7.73
CA SER A 32 15.03 2.49 6.96
C SER A 32 14.01 2.50 5.82
N ALA A 33 13.79 1.36 5.12
CA ALA A 33 12.75 1.26 4.10
C ALA A 33 11.35 1.52 4.66
N LEU A 34 11.00 0.92 5.80
CA LEU A 34 9.72 1.12 6.48
C LEU A 34 9.53 2.58 6.92
N TYR A 35 10.60 3.21 7.39
CA TYR A 35 10.60 4.65 7.70
C TYR A 35 10.30 5.52 6.48
N LYS A 36 10.93 5.23 5.31
CA LYS A 36 10.66 5.96 4.06
C LYS A 36 9.22 5.75 3.59
N ILE A 37 8.68 4.54 3.70
CA ILE A 37 7.28 4.23 3.40
C ILE A 37 6.32 5.03 4.29
N ARG A 38 6.59 5.12 5.59
CA ARG A 38 5.82 5.97 6.52
C ARG A 38 5.86 7.43 6.08
N LYS A 39 7.05 7.96 5.74
CA LYS A 39 7.22 9.33 5.25
C LYS A 39 6.41 9.62 3.98
N ILE A 40 6.18 8.65 3.09
CA ILE A 40 5.26 8.81 1.94
C ILE A 40 3.86 9.18 2.43
N GLY A 41 3.30 8.41 3.37
CA GLY A 41 1.97 8.67 3.91
C GLY A 41 1.87 10.04 4.62
N GLU A 42 2.90 10.40 5.39
CA GLU A 42 2.99 11.71 6.07
C GLU A 42 3.09 12.86 5.07
N SER A 43 3.90 12.72 4.03
CA SER A 43 4.06 13.73 2.97
C SER A 43 2.75 13.95 2.24
N ILE A 44 2.06 12.88 1.83
CA ILE A 44 0.76 12.99 1.12
C ILE A 44 -0.25 13.74 2.00
N THR A 45 -0.44 13.35 3.26
CA THR A 45 -1.41 14.02 4.13
C THR A 45 -1.05 15.48 4.39
N THR A 46 0.23 15.81 4.50
CA THR A 46 0.71 17.18 4.63
C THR A 46 0.35 18.01 3.39
N LEU A 47 0.62 17.47 2.21
CA LEU A 47 0.30 18.16 0.94
C LEU A 47 -1.21 18.35 0.76
N VAL A 48 -2.04 17.35 1.13
CA VAL A 48 -3.51 17.49 1.10
C VAL A 48 -3.97 18.67 1.94
N TYR A 49 -3.46 18.82 3.16
CA TYR A 49 -3.79 19.94 4.03
C TYR A 49 -3.46 21.30 3.38
N GLN A 50 -2.33 21.39 2.68
CA GLN A 50 -1.92 22.61 1.99
C GLN A 50 -2.79 22.92 0.75
N TYR A 51 -3.03 21.90 -0.08
CA TYR A 51 -3.88 22.07 -1.27
C TYR A 51 -5.29 22.53 -0.93
N ASP A 52 -5.91 21.90 0.07
CA ASP A 52 -7.31 22.13 0.40
C ASP A 52 -7.49 23.17 1.55
N SER A 53 -6.38 23.73 2.07
CA SER A 53 -6.40 24.69 3.20
C SER A 53 -7.22 24.15 4.37
N LEU A 54 -7.00 22.86 4.73
CA LEU A 54 -7.73 22.26 5.84
C LEU A 54 -7.38 22.93 7.17
N PRO A 55 -8.33 23.03 8.10
CA PRO A 55 -8.11 23.73 9.36
C PRO A 55 -7.03 23.05 10.20
N ILE A 56 -6.12 23.84 10.72
CA ILE A 56 -5.11 23.45 11.69
C ILE A 56 -5.56 24.03 13.04
N PRO A 57 -5.96 23.18 14.02
CA PRO A 57 -6.57 23.67 15.25
C PRO A 57 -5.66 24.59 16.06
N THR A 58 -4.34 24.32 16.08
CA THR A 58 -3.35 25.13 16.80
C THR A 58 -1.97 24.94 16.18
N GLY A 59 -1.19 26.03 16.06
CA GLY A 59 0.21 25.98 15.68
C GLY A 59 0.48 25.60 14.23
N SER A 60 1.31 24.62 14.00
CA SER A 60 1.76 24.14 12.70
C SER A 60 1.16 22.77 12.37
N ILE A 61 1.10 22.45 11.08
CA ILE A 61 0.71 21.08 10.63
C ILE A 61 1.62 19.99 11.22
N LYS A 62 2.85 20.32 11.59
CA LYS A 62 3.78 19.41 12.26
C LYS A 62 3.31 19.02 13.66
N ASP A 63 2.49 19.86 14.31
CA ASP A 63 1.96 19.61 15.66
C ASP A 63 0.72 18.70 15.64
N ILE A 64 0.17 18.44 14.45
CA ILE A 64 -0.96 17.52 14.27
C ILE A 64 -0.46 16.12 14.00
N SER A 65 -0.89 15.15 14.82
CA SER A 65 -0.50 13.75 14.63
C SER A 65 -0.96 13.22 13.27
N GLN A 66 -0.23 12.28 12.72
CA GLN A 66 -0.62 11.61 11.46
C GLN A 66 -1.99 10.94 11.59
N ALA A 67 -2.32 10.37 12.76
CA ALA A 67 -3.64 9.79 12.99
C ALA A 67 -4.75 10.84 12.87
N THR A 68 -4.57 12.00 13.49
CA THR A 68 -5.52 13.12 13.40
C THR A 68 -5.67 13.59 11.95
N ARG A 69 -4.57 13.72 11.21
CA ARG A 69 -4.61 14.10 9.79
C ARG A 69 -5.45 13.12 8.98
N ILE A 70 -5.22 11.80 9.13
CA ILE A 70 -5.99 10.77 8.42
C ILE A 70 -7.48 10.86 8.76
N ASN A 71 -7.84 10.98 10.04
CA ASN A 71 -9.23 11.11 10.47
C ASN A 71 -9.88 12.36 9.87
N THR A 72 -9.21 13.50 9.90
CA THR A 72 -9.72 14.74 9.27
C THR A 72 -10.00 14.54 7.78
N LEU A 73 -9.10 13.91 7.02
CA LEU A 73 -9.34 13.64 5.61
C LEU A 73 -10.57 12.74 5.39
N TYR A 74 -10.76 11.77 6.27
CA TYR A 74 -11.93 10.87 6.24
C TYR A 74 -13.23 11.64 6.58
N ASP A 75 -13.25 12.44 7.63
CA ASP A 75 -14.40 13.22 8.07
C ASP A 75 -14.83 14.26 7.03
N TYR A 76 -13.84 14.86 6.35
CA TYR A 76 -14.11 15.73 5.19
C TYR A 76 -14.55 14.96 3.94
N GLY A 77 -14.52 13.62 3.95
CA GLY A 77 -14.86 12.75 2.82
C GLY A 77 -13.89 12.89 1.64
N ILE A 78 -12.67 13.35 1.87
CA ILE A 78 -11.60 13.42 0.87
C ILE A 78 -11.07 12.02 0.60
N ILE A 79 -10.97 11.18 1.64
CA ILE A 79 -10.62 9.77 1.53
C ILE A 79 -11.79 8.90 2.02
N ASN A 80 -11.90 7.70 1.48
CA ASN A 80 -12.82 6.68 1.96
C ASN A 80 -12.18 5.78 3.04
N GLY A 81 -12.96 4.84 3.60
CA GLY A 81 -12.48 3.94 4.65
C GLY A 81 -11.29 3.06 4.22
N LEU A 82 -11.25 2.63 2.95
CA LEU A 82 -10.16 1.82 2.42
C LEU A 82 -8.83 2.60 2.39
N LEU A 83 -8.87 3.82 1.86
CA LEU A 83 -7.69 4.72 1.86
C LEU A 83 -7.25 5.07 3.30
N ALA A 84 -8.21 5.32 4.21
CA ALA A 84 -7.89 5.60 5.61
C ALA A 84 -7.20 4.41 6.29
N LYS A 85 -7.62 3.18 6.01
CA LYS A 85 -6.96 1.94 6.47
C LYS A 85 -5.54 1.82 5.89
N SER A 86 -5.37 2.09 4.59
CA SER A 86 -4.06 2.06 3.92
C SER A 86 -3.08 3.05 4.55
N PHE A 87 -3.47 4.31 4.75
CA PHE A 87 -2.66 5.30 5.47
C PHE A 87 -2.34 4.87 6.90
N THR A 88 -3.33 4.33 7.61
CA THR A 88 -3.16 3.86 9.01
C THR A 88 -2.19 2.70 9.08
N ARG A 89 -2.20 1.79 8.11
CA ARG A 89 -1.26 0.66 8.03
C ARG A 89 0.18 1.15 7.86
N LEU A 90 0.45 2.06 6.93
CA LEU A 90 1.76 2.66 6.75
C LEU A 90 2.25 3.34 8.04
N ARG A 91 1.36 4.10 8.70
CA ARG A 91 1.68 4.79 9.95
C ARG A 91 2.04 3.82 11.07
N LYS A 92 1.22 2.79 11.32
CA LYS A 92 1.41 1.85 12.44
C LYS A 92 2.73 1.10 12.29
N ILE A 93 2.94 0.44 11.14
CA ILE A 93 4.14 -0.38 10.91
C ILE A 93 5.40 0.50 10.87
N GLY A 94 5.32 1.68 10.29
CA GLY A 94 6.46 2.61 10.32
C GLY A 94 6.75 3.18 11.72
N ASN A 95 5.77 3.24 12.63
CA ASN A 95 6.02 3.57 14.04
C ASN A 95 6.72 2.42 14.76
N GLU A 96 6.27 1.18 14.55
CA GLU A 96 6.90 -0.02 15.08
C GLU A 96 8.36 -0.13 14.62
N ALA A 97 8.64 0.17 13.34
CA ALA A 97 10.01 0.20 12.83
C ALA A 97 10.91 1.20 13.60
N VAL A 98 10.39 2.39 13.91
CA VAL A 98 11.17 3.43 14.63
C VAL A 98 11.36 3.11 16.12
N HIS A 99 10.39 2.46 16.77
CA HIS A 99 10.39 2.27 18.22
C HIS A 99 10.80 0.87 18.67
N GLU A 100 10.69 -0.14 17.80
CA GLU A 100 10.87 -1.56 18.13
C GLU A 100 11.96 -2.23 17.27
N ASP A 101 12.77 -1.42 16.53
CA ASP A 101 13.82 -1.90 15.61
C ASP A 101 13.32 -3.01 14.65
N LEU A 102 12.08 -2.83 14.15
CA LEU A 102 11.46 -3.78 13.25
C LEU A 102 12.22 -3.85 11.93
N ASP A 103 12.88 -4.98 11.67
CA ASP A 103 13.72 -5.22 10.51
C ASP A 103 13.16 -6.39 9.67
N SER A 104 12.23 -6.07 8.74
CA SER A 104 11.51 -7.09 7.98
C SER A 104 11.32 -6.70 6.51
N SER A 105 12.12 -7.30 5.62
CA SER A 105 11.97 -7.13 4.17
C SER A 105 10.63 -7.65 3.64
N ILE A 106 10.00 -8.61 4.33
CA ILE A 106 8.68 -9.13 3.99
C ILE A 106 7.63 -8.02 4.15
N LEU A 107 7.67 -7.28 5.28
CA LEU A 107 6.76 -6.17 5.51
C LEU A 107 7.00 -5.01 4.54
N VAL A 108 8.25 -4.72 4.18
CA VAL A 108 8.58 -3.73 3.16
C VAL A 108 7.90 -4.10 1.84
N LYS A 109 8.03 -5.36 1.39
CA LYS A 109 7.42 -5.87 0.15
C LYS A 109 5.89 -5.83 0.18
N GLU A 110 5.28 -6.02 1.34
CA GLU A 110 3.84 -5.87 1.54
C GLU A 110 3.38 -4.39 1.45
N LEU A 111 4.17 -3.46 1.98
CA LEU A 111 3.78 -2.06 2.10
C LEU A 111 4.11 -1.21 0.88
N LEU A 112 5.14 -1.55 0.10
CA LEU A 112 5.52 -0.81 -1.12
C LEU A 112 4.36 -0.69 -2.11
N PRO A 113 3.60 -1.75 -2.45
CA PRO A 113 2.42 -1.64 -3.31
C PRO A 113 1.36 -0.68 -2.74
N ILE A 114 1.14 -0.70 -1.43
CA ILE A 114 0.18 0.18 -0.75
C ILE A 114 0.63 1.64 -0.85
N ALA A 115 1.91 1.91 -0.55
CA ALA A 115 2.48 3.25 -0.65
C ALA A 115 2.40 3.80 -2.08
N TYR A 116 2.73 2.97 -3.08
CA TYR A 116 2.62 3.32 -4.49
C TYR A 116 1.16 3.62 -4.89
N SER A 117 0.22 2.81 -4.44
CA SER A 117 -1.22 2.98 -4.70
C SER A 117 -1.76 4.29 -4.09
N LEU A 118 -1.30 4.66 -2.89
CA LEU A 118 -1.60 5.97 -2.29
C LEU A 118 -1.02 7.13 -3.10
N CYS A 119 0.20 6.98 -3.64
CA CYS A 119 0.79 7.98 -4.53
C CYS A 119 -0.02 8.13 -5.84
N LEU A 120 -0.52 7.02 -6.42
CA LEU A 120 -1.40 7.07 -7.60
C LEU A 120 -2.71 7.80 -7.29
N TRP A 121 -3.36 7.47 -6.17
CA TRP A 121 -4.56 8.17 -5.72
C TRP A 121 -4.30 9.68 -5.57
N PHE A 122 -3.19 10.03 -4.92
CA PHE A 122 -2.82 11.42 -4.68
C PHE A 122 -2.56 12.17 -6.00
N SER A 123 -1.77 11.58 -6.90
CA SER A 123 -1.49 12.16 -8.21
C SER A 123 -2.76 12.35 -9.04
N GLY A 124 -3.68 11.38 -9.04
CA GLY A 124 -4.96 11.50 -9.75
C GLY A 124 -5.93 12.52 -9.15
N THR A 125 -5.78 12.81 -7.84
CA THR A 125 -6.66 13.76 -7.12
C THR A 125 -6.14 15.19 -7.18
N TYR A 126 -4.83 15.38 -7.06
CA TYR A 126 -4.16 16.66 -6.87
C TYR A 126 -3.26 17.05 -8.04
N GLY A 127 -2.90 16.10 -8.89
CA GLY A 127 -2.01 16.32 -10.02
C GLY A 127 -2.62 17.18 -11.12
N THR A 128 -1.75 17.70 -11.95
CA THR A 128 -2.09 18.51 -13.11
C THR A 128 -2.40 17.69 -14.37
N ASN A 129 -1.97 16.42 -14.39
CA ASN A 129 -2.23 15.50 -15.47
C ASN A 129 -3.72 15.13 -15.52
N LYS A 130 -4.40 15.49 -16.63
CA LYS A 130 -5.83 15.22 -16.82
C LYS A 130 -6.13 13.75 -17.13
N ASN A 131 -5.15 13.00 -17.61
CA ASN A 131 -5.26 11.58 -17.96
C ASN A 131 -4.13 10.79 -17.31
N PRO A 132 -4.13 10.61 -15.98
CA PRO A 132 -3.11 9.84 -15.30
C PRO A 132 -3.20 8.36 -15.71
N GLU A 133 -2.04 7.74 -15.91
CA GLU A 133 -1.97 6.29 -16.09
C GLU A 133 -1.94 5.59 -14.74
N TYR A 134 -2.91 4.71 -14.50
CA TYR A 134 -2.97 3.91 -13.27
C TYR A 134 -2.44 2.51 -13.54
N LYS A 135 -1.15 2.30 -13.28
CA LYS A 135 -0.48 0.99 -13.42
C LYS A 135 -0.30 0.33 -12.06
N GLU A 136 -0.28 -0.99 -12.04
CA GLU A 136 0.09 -1.74 -10.85
C GLU A 136 1.56 -1.48 -10.46
N TYR A 137 1.83 -1.61 -9.16
CA TYR A 137 3.21 -1.61 -8.67
C TYR A 137 3.96 -2.82 -9.22
N VAL A 138 5.13 -2.57 -9.76
CA VAL A 138 6.05 -3.62 -10.24
C VAL A 138 7.37 -3.47 -9.51
N THR A 139 7.85 -4.55 -8.90
CA THR A 139 9.11 -4.51 -8.16
C THR A 139 10.30 -4.20 -9.08
N PRO A 140 11.36 -3.55 -8.56
CA PRO A 140 12.54 -3.22 -9.36
C PRO A 140 13.19 -4.43 -10.05
N GLU A 141 13.16 -5.62 -9.41
CA GLU A 141 13.70 -6.85 -10.00
C GLU A 141 12.95 -7.23 -11.27
N LYS A 142 11.61 -7.18 -11.23
CA LYS A 142 10.76 -7.47 -12.40
C LYS A 142 10.93 -6.42 -13.50
N LEU A 143 11.00 -5.14 -13.14
CA LEU A 143 11.26 -4.04 -14.10
C LEU A 143 12.63 -4.21 -14.75
N ASN A 144 13.67 -4.50 -13.97
CA ASN A 144 15.02 -4.72 -14.49
C ASN A 144 15.14 -6.02 -15.29
N ALA A 145 14.40 -7.07 -14.98
CA ALA A 145 14.36 -8.29 -15.81
C ALA A 145 13.80 -8.02 -17.21
N VAL A 146 12.82 -7.13 -17.31
CA VAL A 146 12.29 -6.66 -18.59
C VAL A 146 13.29 -5.74 -19.30
N ALA A 147 14.00 -4.88 -18.55
CA ALA A 147 14.99 -3.93 -19.08
C ALA A 147 16.34 -4.60 -19.43
N LYS A 148 16.74 -5.69 -18.75
CA LYS A 148 17.98 -6.46 -19.03
C LYS A 148 18.06 -7.05 -20.44
N LYS A 149 17.00 -7.00 -21.21
CA LYS A 149 17.10 -7.19 -22.67
C LYS A 149 17.79 -6.03 -23.39
N LYS A 150 18.18 -4.92 -22.74
CA LYS A 150 18.68 -3.72 -23.42
C LYS A 150 19.93 -3.02 -22.87
N VAL A 151 20.50 -3.24 -21.69
CA VAL A 151 21.70 -2.46 -21.24
C VAL A 151 22.58 -3.19 -20.20
N ILE A 152 23.90 -3.13 -20.38
CA ILE A 152 24.96 -3.50 -19.42
C ILE A 152 25.22 -2.32 -18.49
N ILE A 153 25.20 -2.55 -17.17
CA ILE A 153 25.32 -1.50 -16.14
C ILE A 153 26.71 -1.51 -15.50
N LYS A 154 27.30 -0.30 -15.35
CA LYS A 154 28.50 -0.02 -14.55
C LYS A 154 28.14 0.14 -13.07
N ILE A 155 28.81 -0.62 -12.21
CA ILE A 155 28.68 -0.55 -10.74
C ILE A 155 29.61 0.54 -10.21
N LYS A 156 29.11 1.47 -9.37
CA LYS A 156 29.91 2.40 -8.56
C LYS A 156 30.09 1.88 -7.14
N LYS A 157 31.32 2.02 -6.63
CA LYS A 157 31.73 1.59 -5.29
C LYS A 157 31.27 2.56 -4.19
N HIS A 158 31.05 2.01 -3.00
CA HIS A 158 30.69 2.67 -1.74
C HIS A 158 31.68 3.76 -1.29
N THR A 159 31.13 4.86 -0.76
CA THR A 159 31.83 5.84 0.08
C THR A 159 30.95 6.26 1.25
N ASP A 160 31.57 6.46 2.41
CA ASP A 160 31.11 6.89 3.75
C ASP A 160 29.61 7.10 4.04
N PHE A 161 29.05 6.17 4.80
CA PHE A 161 27.63 6.02 5.14
C PHE A 161 27.01 7.23 5.88
N THR A 162 27.71 7.87 6.80
CA THR A 162 27.17 8.96 7.64
C THR A 162 27.01 10.29 6.91
N THR A 163 27.88 10.59 5.99
CA THR A 163 27.81 11.84 5.20
C THR A 163 26.71 11.76 4.14
N GLU A 164 26.48 10.57 3.58
CA GLU A 164 25.42 10.34 2.58
C GLU A 164 24.02 10.41 3.20
N GLN A 165 23.81 9.90 4.43
CA GLN A 165 22.52 9.96 5.12
C GLN A 165 22.09 11.41 5.44
N ASN A 166 23.02 12.25 5.91
CA ASN A 166 22.72 13.65 6.19
C ASN A 166 22.35 14.42 4.91
N GLN A 167 23.06 14.18 3.80
CA GLN A 167 22.76 14.80 2.51
C GLN A 167 21.42 14.31 1.93
N GLU A 168 21.07 13.05 2.18
CA GLU A 168 19.80 12.49 1.77
C GLU A 168 18.61 13.13 2.51
N GLU A 169 18.73 13.29 3.83
CA GLU A 169 17.70 13.93 4.66
C GLU A 169 17.53 15.41 4.33
N ASP A 170 18.61 16.14 4.09
CA ASP A 170 18.57 17.53 3.66
C ASP A 170 17.83 17.69 2.31
N LEU A 171 18.10 16.80 1.37
CA LEU A 171 17.40 16.80 0.08
C LEU A 171 15.91 16.47 0.24
N GLU A 172 15.55 15.50 1.09
CA GLU A 172 14.15 15.19 1.39
C GLU A 172 13.43 16.42 1.99
N ASN A 173 14.08 17.10 2.94
CA ASN A 173 13.54 18.30 3.58
C ASN A 173 13.35 19.46 2.58
N GLN A 174 14.27 19.61 1.64
CA GLN A 174 14.13 20.59 0.55
C GLN A 174 12.95 20.24 -0.37
N LEU A 175 12.87 18.98 -0.81
CA LEU A 175 11.81 18.54 -1.71
C LEU A 175 10.40 18.65 -1.09
N ILE A 176 10.25 18.26 0.20
CA ILE A 176 8.94 18.41 0.87
C ILE A 176 8.58 19.89 1.09
N THR A 177 9.55 20.74 1.39
CA THR A 177 9.35 22.16 1.52
C THR A 177 8.89 22.79 0.20
N GLN A 178 9.54 22.46 -0.90
CA GLN A 178 9.15 22.90 -2.24
C GLN A 178 7.74 22.43 -2.60
N ALA A 179 7.43 21.14 -2.39
CA ALA A 179 6.11 20.59 -2.66
C ALA A 179 5.03 21.25 -1.79
N THR A 180 5.31 21.51 -0.53
CA THR A 180 4.40 22.18 0.42
C THR A 180 4.11 23.61 -0.01
N ASN A 181 5.13 24.36 -0.38
CA ASN A 181 4.98 25.74 -0.89
C ASN A 181 4.19 25.76 -2.20
N PHE A 182 4.47 24.83 -3.11
CA PHE A 182 3.69 24.70 -4.35
C PHE A 182 2.21 24.40 -4.05
N ALA A 183 1.91 23.45 -3.18
CA ALA A 183 0.56 23.09 -2.78
C ALA A 183 -0.19 24.25 -2.11
N ALA A 184 0.48 25.01 -1.24
CA ALA A 184 -0.10 26.17 -0.56
C ALA A 184 -0.51 27.28 -1.54
N ASN A 185 0.27 27.47 -2.61
CA ASN A 185 0.04 28.48 -3.64
C ASN A 185 -0.80 27.98 -4.83
N ALA A 186 -1.17 26.70 -4.85
CA ALA A 186 -1.99 26.13 -5.91
C ALA A 186 -3.40 26.75 -5.92
N PRO A 187 -4.05 26.84 -7.10
CA PRO A 187 -5.44 27.29 -7.18
C PRO A 187 -6.34 26.45 -6.28
N LYS A 188 -7.16 27.13 -5.46
CA LYS A 188 -8.06 26.43 -4.54
C LYS A 188 -9.22 25.80 -5.31
N VAL A 189 -9.48 24.54 -5.00
CA VAL A 189 -10.55 23.75 -5.60
C VAL A 189 -11.65 23.56 -4.56
N LEU A 190 -12.91 23.66 -4.97
CA LEU A 190 -14.04 23.40 -4.08
C LEU A 190 -13.96 21.97 -3.53
N ILE A 191 -14.27 21.82 -2.24
CA ILE A 191 -14.18 20.51 -1.58
C ILE A 191 -15.05 19.44 -2.26
N ALA A 192 -16.20 19.82 -2.81
CA ALA A 192 -17.07 18.91 -3.57
C ALA A 192 -16.40 18.39 -4.84
N GLU A 193 -15.69 19.27 -5.58
CA GLU A 193 -14.91 18.86 -6.75
C GLU A 193 -13.72 17.99 -6.34
N ARG A 194 -13.05 18.34 -5.23
CA ARG A 194 -11.97 17.52 -4.67
C ARG A 194 -12.42 16.11 -4.34
N LYS A 195 -13.57 15.97 -3.67
CA LYS A 195 -14.18 14.65 -3.39
C LYS A 195 -14.46 13.86 -4.67
N ASN A 196 -14.98 14.52 -5.71
CA ASN A 196 -15.25 13.84 -6.98
C ASN A 196 -13.95 13.36 -7.67
N ARG A 197 -12.88 14.19 -7.67
CA ARG A 197 -11.57 13.82 -8.18
C ARG A 197 -11.00 12.63 -7.40
N SER A 198 -11.05 12.69 -6.07
CA SER A 198 -10.61 11.62 -5.19
C SER A 198 -11.38 10.31 -5.44
N TYR A 199 -12.70 10.38 -5.57
CA TYR A 199 -13.53 9.21 -5.90
C TYR A 199 -13.11 8.57 -7.24
N LYS A 200 -12.93 9.40 -8.29
CA LYS A 200 -12.49 8.93 -9.61
C LYS A 200 -11.10 8.30 -9.54
N ALA A 201 -10.14 8.95 -8.90
CA ALA A 201 -8.79 8.44 -8.73
C ALA A 201 -8.76 7.13 -7.95
N ASN A 202 -9.54 7.03 -6.86
CA ASN A 202 -9.63 5.81 -6.08
C ASN A 202 -10.25 4.65 -6.85
N ARG A 203 -11.20 4.92 -7.73
CA ARG A 203 -11.85 3.90 -8.56
C ARG A 203 -10.97 3.46 -9.74
N ALA A 204 -10.16 4.35 -10.27
CA ALA A 204 -9.33 4.09 -11.44
C ALA A 204 -8.01 3.38 -11.10
N ARG A 205 -7.47 3.58 -9.89
CA ARG A 205 -6.24 2.92 -9.48
C ARG A 205 -6.44 1.42 -9.23
N PRO A 206 -5.44 0.58 -9.52
CA PRO A 206 -5.49 -0.82 -9.16
C PRO A 206 -5.53 -0.97 -7.63
N LEU A 207 -6.37 -1.87 -7.15
CA LEU A 207 -6.36 -2.28 -5.74
C LEU A 207 -5.13 -3.15 -5.46
N THR A 208 -4.52 -2.95 -4.33
CA THR A 208 -3.48 -3.86 -3.83
C THR A 208 -4.11 -5.16 -3.33
N GLU A 209 -3.32 -6.22 -3.23
CA GLU A 209 -3.78 -7.48 -2.64
C GLU A 209 -4.34 -7.28 -1.22
N ALA A 210 -3.66 -6.47 -0.42
CA ALA A 210 -4.12 -6.14 0.93
C ALA A 210 -5.48 -5.42 0.94
N GLU A 211 -5.70 -4.48 0.03
CA GLU A 211 -6.98 -3.78 -0.12
C GLU A 211 -8.09 -4.71 -0.62
N THR A 212 -7.76 -5.61 -1.55
CA THR A 212 -8.69 -6.63 -2.04
C THR A 212 -9.14 -7.55 -0.90
N ARG A 213 -8.21 -8.01 -0.06
CA ARG A 213 -8.52 -8.83 1.12
C ARG A 213 -9.41 -8.09 2.12
N GLU A 214 -9.15 -6.81 2.37
CA GLU A 214 -10.02 -5.99 3.23
C GLU A 214 -11.47 -5.89 2.72
N LEU A 215 -11.65 -5.75 1.40
CA LEU A 215 -12.98 -5.73 0.79
C LEU A 215 -13.68 -7.08 0.90
N ILE A 216 -12.96 -8.19 0.72
CA ILE A 216 -13.48 -9.55 0.89
C ILE A 216 -13.89 -9.77 2.36
N ASP A 217 -13.02 -9.42 3.31
CA ASP A 217 -13.32 -9.50 4.74
C ASP A 217 -14.59 -8.74 5.10
N GLU A 218 -14.77 -7.53 4.56
CA GLU A 218 -15.97 -6.73 4.79
C GLU A 218 -17.23 -7.40 4.21
N GLN A 219 -17.15 -7.95 2.99
CA GLN A 219 -18.25 -8.66 2.36
C GLN A 219 -18.63 -9.92 3.13
N LEU A 220 -17.64 -10.70 3.56
CA LEU A 220 -17.86 -11.92 4.35
C LEU A 220 -18.52 -11.62 5.69
N ARG A 221 -18.06 -10.57 6.40
CA ARG A 221 -18.70 -10.13 7.65
C ARG A 221 -20.16 -9.69 7.45
N LYS A 222 -20.46 -9.00 6.35
CA LYS A 222 -21.84 -8.57 6.04
C LYS A 222 -22.83 -9.73 5.84
N VAL A 223 -22.33 -10.88 5.41
CA VAL A 223 -23.14 -12.09 5.22
C VAL A 223 -23.00 -13.10 6.37
N GLY A 224 -22.42 -12.68 7.50
CA GLY A 224 -22.43 -13.42 8.76
C GLY A 224 -21.24 -14.33 9.01
N TRP A 225 -20.13 -14.21 8.24
CA TRP A 225 -18.89 -14.89 8.54
C TRP A 225 -18.04 -14.10 9.54
N GLU A 226 -17.42 -14.80 10.47
CA GLU A 226 -16.31 -14.27 11.26
C GLU A 226 -15.08 -14.25 10.35
N CYS A 227 -14.61 -13.06 9.99
CA CYS A 227 -13.54 -12.86 9.05
C CYS A 227 -12.65 -11.68 9.44
N ASP A 228 -11.35 -11.92 9.50
CA ASP A 228 -10.30 -10.92 9.64
C ASP A 228 -8.99 -11.55 9.15
N THR A 229 -8.52 -11.14 7.98
CA THR A 229 -7.32 -11.70 7.33
C THR A 229 -6.06 -11.62 8.20
N ASN A 230 -5.98 -10.67 9.13
CA ASN A 230 -4.83 -10.51 10.00
C ASN A 230 -4.91 -11.38 11.26
N VAL A 231 -6.11 -11.58 11.81
CA VAL A 231 -6.37 -12.33 13.04
C VAL A 231 -6.70 -13.79 12.75
N LEU A 232 -7.66 -14.02 11.85
CA LEU A 232 -8.11 -15.36 11.45
C LEU A 232 -7.29 -15.87 10.26
N ASN A 233 -6.00 -16.14 10.48
CA ASN A 233 -5.03 -16.53 9.47
C ASN A 233 -4.30 -17.81 9.89
N GLN A 234 -4.37 -18.86 9.06
CA GLN A 234 -3.73 -20.13 9.39
C GLN A 234 -2.21 -20.05 9.30
N LYS A 235 -1.69 -19.44 8.24
CA LYS A 235 -0.24 -19.36 8.00
C LYS A 235 0.48 -18.48 9.00
N LYS A 236 -0.11 -17.32 9.36
CA LYS A 236 0.48 -16.36 10.29
C LYS A 236 0.27 -16.75 11.75
N ASN A 237 -0.93 -17.17 12.11
CA ASN A 237 -1.38 -17.30 13.51
C ASN A 237 -1.71 -18.74 13.90
N GLY A 238 -1.63 -19.71 12.96
CA GLY A 238 -2.03 -21.09 13.23
C GLY A 238 -3.53 -21.25 13.51
N THR A 239 -4.37 -20.30 13.08
CA THR A 239 -5.81 -20.31 13.34
C THR A 239 -6.46 -21.61 12.87
N ARG A 240 -7.34 -22.17 13.70
CA ARG A 240 -8.09 -23.40 13.43
C ARG A 240 -9.59 -23.12 13.51
N PRO A 241 -10.42 -23.89 12.75
CA PRO A 241 -11.88 -23.78 12.86
C PRO A 241 -12.34 -24.17 14.26
N GLN A 242 -13.44 -23.58 14.73
CA GLN A 242 -13.97 -23.79 16.07
C GLN A 242 -15.46 -24.17 16.02
N LYS A 243 -15.85 -25.12 16.87
CA LYS A 243 -17.23 -25.57 16.98
C LYS A 243 -18.15 -24.42 17.40
N GLY A 244 -19.24 -24.23 16.68
CA GLY A 244 -20.22 -23.17 16.95
C GLY A 244 -19.91 -21.84 16.29
N HIS A 245 -18.82 -21.71 15.53
CA HIS A 245 -18.43 -20.52 14.81
C HIS A 245 -18.52 -20.70 13.29
N ASN A 246 -18.86 -19.65 12.57
CA ASN A 246 -18.82 -19.60 11.11
C ASN A 246 -17.60 -18.77 10.69
N MET A 247 -16.48 -19.43 10.44
CA MET A 247 -15.19 -18.77 10.26
C MET A 247 -14.74 -18.80 8.80
N ALA A 248 -14.28 -17.66 8.29
CA ALA A 248 -13.50 -17.56 7.07
C ALA A 248 -12.02 -17.36 7.47
N ILE A 249 -11.23 -18.42 7.32
CA ILE A 249 -9.83 -18.45 7.76
C ILE A 249 -8.93 -18.19 6.55
N ALA A 250 -8.15 -17.10 6.62
CA ALA A 250 -7.23 -16.71 5.55
C ALA A 250 -5.98 -17.61 5.47
N GLU A 251 -5.39 -17.67 4.28
CA GLU A 251 -4.17 -18.43 3.96
C GLU A 251 -4.22 -19.86 4.50
N TRP A 252 -5.29 -20.58 4.16
CA TRP A 252 -5.50 -21.96 4.55
C TRP A 252 -4.67 -22.91 3.70
N ARG A 253 -3.84 -23.74 4.34
CA ARG A 253 -3.02 -24.73 3.66
C ARG A 253 -3.89 -25.78 2.99
N THR A 254 -3.65 -26.02 1.72
CA THR A 254 -4.30 -27.07 0.93
C THR A 254 -3.37 -28.26 0.81
N ASP A 255 -3.85 -29.45 1.25
CA ASP A 255 -3.15 -30.71 1.12
C ASP A 255 -3.62 -31.43 -0.16
N SER A 256 -3.10 -31.02 -1.31
CA SER A 256 -3.31 -31.78 -2.54
C SER A 256 -2.26 -32.89 -2.63
N LYS A 257 -2.71 -34.14 -2.77
CA LYS A 257 -1.82 -35.28 -3.02
C LYS A 257 -1.22 -35.30 -4.44
N ILE A 258 -1.72 -34.43 -5.32
CA ILE A 258 -1.44 -34.45 -6.76
C ILE A 258 -0.60 -33.26 -7.19
N TYR A 259 -0.67 -32.12 -6.48
CA TYR A 259 0.02 -30.86 -6.81
C TYR A 259 0.81 -30.29 -5.64
N ASN A 260 1.76 -29.39 -5.91
CA ASN A 260 2.56 -28.73 -4.88
C ASN A 260 1.68 -28.06 -3.82
N HIS A 261 2.03 -28.21 -2.55
CA HIS A 261 1.35 -27.62 -1.42
C HIS A 261 1.14 -26.11 -1.63
N GLY A 262 -0.12 -25.67 -1.70
CA GLY A 262 -0.54 -24.29 -1.86
C GLY A 262 -1.29 -23.78 -0.64
N TYR A 263 -1.75 -22.54 -0.73
CA TYR A 263 -2.64 -21.92 0.25
C TYR A 263 -3.85 -21.36 -0.51
N ALA A 264 -5.07 -21.70 -0.06
CA ALA A 264 -6.26 -20.99 -0.49
C ALA A 264 -6.32 -19.61 0.19
N ASP A 265 -6.77 -18.58 -0.50
CA ASP A 265 -6.87 -17.24 0.09
C ASP A 265 -7.79 -17.24 1.31
N TYR A 266 -8.93 -17.96 1.24
CA TYR A 266 -9.79 -18.24 2.40
C TYR A 266 -10.39 -19.64 2.34
N ALA A 267 -10.52 -20.28 3.51
CA ALA A 267 -11.31 -21.48 3.73
C ALA A 267 -12.51 -21.14 4.64
N LEU A 268 -13.69 -21.54 4.23
CA LEU A 268 -14.95 -21.27 4.92
C LEU A 268 -15.36 -22.47 5.77
N PHE A 269 -15.56 -22.26 7.07
CA PHE A 269 -15.92 -23.30 8.03
C PHE A 269 -17.25 -22.99 8.74
N ILE A 270 -18.16 -23.96 8.75
CA ILE A 270 -19.31 -23.97 9.66
C ILE A 270 -18.98 -24.94 10.79
N GLY A 271 -18.72 -24.40 11.99
CA GLY A 271 -18.10 -25.17 13.04
C GLY A 271 -16.71 -25.66 12.59
N GLU A 272 -16.50 -26.98 12.65
CA GLU A 272 -15.23 -27.61 12.22
C GLU A 272 -15.30 -28.15 10.78
N LYS A 273 -16.44 -28.02 10.09
CA LYS A 273 -16.65 -28.57 8.75
C LYS A 273 -16.29 -27.52 7.69
N LEU A 274 -15.32 -27.86 6.83
CA LEU A 274 -15.03 -27.09 5.62
C LEU A 274 -16.24 -27.14 4.66
N VAL A 275 -16.72 -25.97 4.24
CA VAL A 275 -17.88 -25.86 3.33
C VAL A 275 -17.53 -25.19 2.00
N GLY A 276 -16.36 -24.56 1.89
CA GLY A 276 -15.92 -23.93 0.64
C GLY A 276 -14.56 -23.26 0.78
N VAL A 277 -14.03 -22.83 -0.37
CA VAL A 277 -12.82 -22.01 -0.46
C VAL A 277 -13.08 -20.80 -1.34
N ILE A 278 -12.35 -19.71 -1.08
CA ILE A 278 -12.35 -18.50 -1.89
C ILE A 278 -10.94 -18.24 -2.37
N GLU A 279 -10.81 -17.95 -3.66
CA GLU A 279 -9.59 -17.49 -4.29
C GLU A 279 -9.78 -16.05 -4.75
N ALA A 280 -9.03 -15.12 -4.17
CA ALA A 280 -9.09 -13.71 -4.47
C ALA A 280 -8.26 -13.41 -5.73
N LYS A 281 -8.90 -12.83 -6.74
CA LYS A 281 -8.20 -12.40 -7.96
C LYS A 281 -8.46 -10.92 -8.24
N ALA A 282 -7.49 -10.26 -8.85
CA ALA A 282 -7.68 -8.91 -9.32
C ALA A 282 -8.79 -8.87 -10.38
N GLU A 283 -9.63 -7.84 -10.33
CA GLU A 283 -10.84 -7.69 -11.14
C GLU A 283 -10.62 -7.85 -12.66
N HIS A 284 -9.41 -7.59 -13.14
CA HIS A 284 -9.05 -7.68 -14.57
C HIS A 284 -8.45 -9.04 -14.99
N LYS A 285 -8.36 -10.03 -14.09
CA LYS A 285 -7.86 -11.36 -14.45
C LYS A 285 -8.97 -12.26 -14.99
N ASP A 286 -8.61 -13.04 -16.00
CA ASP A 286 -9.51 -13.99 -16.63
C ASP A 286 -9.90 -15.11 -15.64
N ILE A 287 -11.13 -15.03 -15.15
CA ILE A 287 -11.69 -15.96 -14.15
C ILE A 287 -11.77 -17.42 -14.68
N PRO A 288 -12.13 -17.71 -15.94
CA PRO A 288 -12.14 -19.06 -16.47
C PRO A 288 -10.81 -19.80 -16.31
N CYS A 289 -9.66 -19.16 -16.61
CA CYS A 289 -8.34 -19.77 -16.42
C CYS A 289 -8.05 -20.11 -14.95
N VAL A 290 -8.62 -19.37 -14.02
CA VAL A 290 -8.46 -19.60 -12.57
C VAL A 290 -9.30 -20.80 -12.11
N ILE A 291 -10.54 -20.92 -12.59
CA ILE A 291 -11.43 -22.03 -12.25
C ILE A 291 -10.88 -23.34 -12.77
N ASP A 292 -10.35 -23.37 -13.98
CA ASP A 292 -9.79 -24.58 -14.59
C ASP A 292 -8.46 -25.04 -14.00
N GLY A 293 -7.67 -24.15 -13.42
CA GLY A 293 -6.42 -24.44 -12.74
C GLY A 293 -6.59 -24.64 -11.23
N GLN A 294 -6.69 -23.55 -10.50
CA GLN A 294 -6.58 -23.53 -9.04
C GLN A 294 -7.80 -24.08 -8.30
N CYS A 295 -9.04 -23.75 -8.74
CA CYS A 295 -10.23 -24.21 -8.01
C CYS A 295 -10.47 -25.70 -8.13
N LYS A 296 -10.12 -26.33 -9.27
CA LYS A 296 -10.20 -27.79 -9.42
C LYS A 296 -9.16 -28.51 -8.57
N GLU A 297 -8.00 -27.91 -8.35
CA GLU A 297 -6.96 -28.45 -7.46
C GLU A 297 -7.40 -28.50 -5.99
N TYR A 298 -8.21 -27.53 -5.54
CA TYR A 298 -8.71 -27.47 -4.16
C TYR A 298 -9.95 -28.37 -3.90
N ALA A 299 -10.63 -28.81 -4.97
CA ALA A 299 -11.83 -29.63 -4.88
C ALA A 299 -11.54 -31.14 -5.01
N SER A 300 -10.32 -31.54 -5.36
CA SER A 300 -9.85 -32.93 -5.47
C SER A 300 -9.11 -33.39 -4.21
#